data_2902880fed83e40ae217c037561f1cdf
#
_entry.id   2902880fed83e40ae217c037561f1cdf
#
_cell.length_a   1.000
_cell.length_b   1.000
_cell.length_c   1.000
_cell.angle_alpha   90.00
_cell.angle_beta   90.00
_cell.angle_gamma   90.00
#
_symmetry.space_group_name_H-M   'P 1'
#
loop_
_entity.id
_entity.type
_entity.pdbx_description
1 polymer ?
#
loop_
_entity_poly.entity_id
_entity_poly.type
_entity_poly.pdbx_seq_one_letter_code
_entity_poly.pdbx_strand_id
1 'polypeptide(L)'
;MTARRSALVAVLAIVLSASVSSCTNVRSPELAAGKGARTEELLPPPAPAASYIGAQLCRACHPAVAAAFAQTKMGRLFLNAPRDAKERHACETCHGPGRAHMQAGGGRGKGGLITFARNDPTPVAVRNAICLDCHAKGERLFWAGSAHASRDVACTSCHRVMENVSHANNLAKANEIETCGTCHLQKRAQQMRSSHMPLREGKLACSSCHNPHGTVSQALLKESSPNETCYTCHAEKRGPFLWEHVPVPESCMNCHEPHGSNHDKLLKTAMPRLCQQCHVLTGHPGNPYGTDAPSLRFVTARQCANCHATIHGSNHPAGRFFAR
;
A
#
# COMPACT_ATOMS: atom_id res chain seq x y z
N MET A 1 -17.86 90.66 18.57
CA MET A 1 -18.97 90.05 19.30
C MET A 1 -19.11 88.64 18.74
N THR A 2 -18.53 87.66 19.39
CA THR A 2 -18.33 86.35 18.86
C THR A 2 -18.93 85.35 19.82
N ALA A 3 -19.92 84.57 19.35
CA ALA A 3 -20.55 83.52 20.11
C ALA A 3 -19.88 82.20 19.80
N ARG A 4 -19.30 81.55 20.82
CA ARG A 4 -18.74 80.21 20.76
C ARG A 4 -19.88 79.18 20.83
N ARG A 5 -19.92 78.25 19.87
CA ARG A 5 -20.75 77.04 19.96
C ARG A 5 -19.87 75.88 20.29
N SER A 6 -20.06 75.31 21.46
CA SER A 6 -19.44 74.05 21.91
C SER A 6 -20.21 72.90 21.30
N ALA A 7 -19.53 72.11 20.53
CA ALA A 7 -20.07 70.82 20.04
C ALA A 7 -19.69 69.73 21.01
N LEU A 8 -20.68 69.05 21.62
CA LEU A 8 -20.52 67.80 22.35
C LEU A 8 -20.32 66.69 21.36
N VAL A 9 -19.20 66.04 21.45
CA VAL A 9 -18.95 64.76 20.74
C VAL A 9 -19.38 63.62 21.66
N ALA A 10 -20.51 62.98 21.33
CA ALA A 10 -20.92 61.75 21.98
C ALA A 10 -20.12 60.58 21.38
N VAL A 11 -19.24 59.98 22.17
CA VAL A 11 -18.53 58.76 21.82
C VAL A 11 -19.47 57.57 22.07
N LEU A 12 -20.00 57.00 20.99
CA LEU A 12 -20.78 55.78 21.02
C LEU A 12 -19.81 54.59 21.05
N ALA A 13 -19.61 53.99 22.21
CA ALA A 13 -18.85 52.75 22.35
C ALA A 13 -19.70 51.55 21.85
N ILE A 14 -19.42 51.11 20.63
CA ILE A 14 -19.98 49.84 20.12
C ILE A 14 -19.16 48.69 20.71
N VAL A 15 -19.74 48.02 21.70
CA VAL A 15 -19.22 46.75 22.20
C VAL A 15 -19.55 45.68 21.16
N LEU A 16 -18.57 45.32 20.32
CA LEU A 16 -18.65 44.14 19.47
C LEU A 16 -18.41 42.91 20.37
N SER A 17 -19.48 42.27 20.81
CA SER A 17 -19.44 40.91 21.34
C SER A 17 -19.14 39.92 20.21
N ALA A 18 -17.87 39.58 20.07
CA ALA A 18 -17.45 38.46 19.20
C ALA A 18 -17.94 37.18 19.83
N SER A 19 -19.09 36.68 19.37
CA SER A 19 -19.49 35.29 19.58
C SER A 19 -18.55 34.38 18.82
N VAL A 20 -17.58 33.83 19.54
CA VAL A 20 -16.77 32.70 19.05
C VAL A 20 -17.72 31.52 18.92
N SER A 21 -18.29 31.32 17.72
CA SER A 21 -18.92 30.05 17.36
C SER A 21 -17.83 28.97 17.35
N SER A 22 -17.71 28.27 18.47
CA SER A 22 -17.01 26.99 18.49
C SER A 22 -17.71 26.07 17.50
N CYS A 23 -17.13 25.91 16.33
CA CYS A 23 -17.45 24.78 15.46
C CYS A 23 -17.06 23.50 16.19
N THR A 24 -17.95 23.03 17.06
CA THR A 24 -17.91 21.64 17.50
C THR A 24 -18.21 20.79 16.27
N ASN A 25 -17.16 20.21 15.71
CA ASN A 25 -17.28 19.12 14.77
C ASN A 25 -18.06 18.00 15.48
N VAL A 26 -19.37 18.00 15.28
CA VAL A 26 -20.21 16.86 15.62
C VAL A 26 -19.84 15.78 14.61
N ARG A 27 -18.78 15.04 14.90
CA ARG A 27 -18.52 13.75 14.24
C ARG A 27 -19.70 12.87 14.59
N SER A 28 -20.43 12.45 13.57
CA SER A 28 -21.46 11.43 13.73
C SER A 28 -20.88 10.25 14.51
N PRO A 29 -21.51 9.83 15.62
CA PRO A 29 -20.96 8.77 16.49
C PRO A 29 -20.64 7.47 15.75
N GLU A 30 -21.38 7.17 14.68
CA GLU A 30 -21.20 5.96 13.86
C GLU A 30 -19.91 5.93 13.01
N LEU A 31 -19.41 7.07 12.56
CA LEU A 31 -18.15 7.14 11.77
C LEU A 31 -16.89 7.14 12.65
N ALA A 32 -17.01 7.52 13.91
CA ALA A 32 -15.89 7.54 14.86
C ALA A 32 -15.60 6.17 15.47
N ALA A 33 -16.60 5.31 15.62
CA ALA A 33 -16.46 3.98 16.21
C ALA A 33 -15.65 2.98 15.32
N GLY A 34 -15.61 3.20 14.00
CA GLY A 34 -14.97 2.25 13.08
C GLY A 34 -13.45 2.34 12.94
N LYS A 35 -12.84 3.49 13.23
CA LYS A 35 -11.40 3.72 12.90
C LYS A 35 -10.41 3.49 14.04
N GLY A 36 -10.85 3.07 15.19
CA GLY A 36 -10.00 2.75 16.33
C GLY A 36 -10.50 1.59 17.17
N ALA A 37 -11.65 0.98 16.82
CA ALA A 37 -12.20 -0.14 17.54
C ALA A 37 -11.32 -1.38 17.41
N ARG A 38 -11.14 -2.11 18.49
CA ARG A 38 -10.43 -3.39 18.48
C ARG A 38 -11.22 -4.42 17.68
N THR A 39 -10.53 -5.38 17.08
CA THR A 39 -11.16 -6.45 16.27
C THR A 39 -12.30 -7.13 17.01
N GLU A 40 -12.14 -7.40 18.30
CA GLU A 40 -13.12 -8.04 19.17
C GLU A 40 -14.41 -7.22 19.32
N GLU A 41 -14.33 -5.90 19.35
CA GLU A 41 -15.47 -4.98 19.44
C GLU A 41 -16.27 -4.89 18.13
N LEU A 42 -15.65 -5.26 17.02
CA LEU A 42 -16.24 -5.24 15.68
C LEU A 42 -16.90 -6.57 15.31
N LEU A 43 -16.57 -7.66 16.01
CA LEU A 43 -17.16 -8.95 15.72
C LEU A 43 -18.66 -8.96 16.06
N PRO A 44 -19.49 -9.62 15.22
CA PRO A 44 -20.87 -9.89 15.60
C PRO A 44 -20.95 -10.63 16.94
N PRO A 45 -21.92 -10.33 17.78
CA PRO A 45 -22.08 -11.05 19.03
C PRO A 45 -22.28 -12.55 18.78
N PRO A 46 -21.85 -13.43 19.72
CA PRO A 46 -22.07 -14.85 19.60
C PRO A 46 -23.54 -15.17 19.45
N ALA A 47 -23.88 -15.96 18.43
CA ALA A 47 -25.25 -16.40 18.23
C ALA A 47 -25.58 -17.66 19.04
N PRO A 48 -26.85 -17.88 19.43
CA PRO A 48 -27.25 -19.12 20.06
C PRO A 48 -26.90 -20.35 19.22
N ALA A 49 -26.46 -21.44 19.83
CA ALA A 49 -26.07 -22.68 19.13
C ALA A 49 -27.17 -23.19 18.17
N ALA A 50 -28.45 -23.06 18.56
CA ALA A 50 -29.59 -23.44 17.74
C ALA A 50 -29.73 -22.62 16.43
N SER A 51 -29.01 -21.50 16.28
CA SER A 51 -29.04 -20.67 15.09
C SER A 51 -28.15 -21.21 13.95
N TYR A 52 -27.20 -22.10 14.28
CA TYR A 52 -26.31 -22.73 13.31
C TYR A 52 -26.96 -23.98 12.72
N ILE A 53 -26.82 -24.19 11.42
CA ILE A 53 -27.46 -25.30 10.69
C ILE A 53 -26.45 -26.31 10.11
N GLY A 54 -25.16 -25.95 10.11
CA GLY A 54 -24.07 -26.77 9.63
C GLY A 54 -23.87 -26.79 8.12
N ALA A 55 -22.65 -27.08 7.70
CA ALA A 55 -22.21 -27.05 6.32
C ALA A 55 -23.02 -27.96 5.36
N GLN A 56 -23.56 -29.06 5.86
CA GLN A 56 -24.30 -30.02 5.02
C GLN A 56 -25.56 -29.36 4.41
N LEU A 57 -26.30 -28.59 5.21
CA LEU A 57 -27.49 -27.88 4.72
C LEU A 57 -27.12 -26.75 3.73
N CYS A 58 -26.01 -26.05 3.98
CA CYS A 58 -25.50 -25.06 3.04
C CYS A 58 -25.17 -25.71 1.67
N ARG A 59 -24.51 -26.86 1.69
CA ARG A 59 -24.09 -27.61 0.49
C ARG A 59 -25.28 -28.10 -0.34
N ALA A 60 -26.42 -28.41 0.27
CA ALA A 60 -27.63 -28.86 -0.43
C ALA A 60 -28.13 -27.80 -1.43
N CYS A 61 -28.08 -26.52 -1.07
CA CYS A 61 -28.50 -25.42 -1.95
C CYS A 61 -27.33 -24.74 -2.71
N HIS A 62 -26.10 -24.83 -2.18
CA HIS A 62 -24.91 -24.19 -2.76
C HIS A 62 -23.81 -25.21 -3.17
N PRO A 63 -24.10 -26.27 -3.96
CA PRO A 63 -23.16 -27.35 -4.23
C PRO A 63 -21.90 -26.89 -4.96
N ALA A 64 -22.04 -26.01 -5.95
CA ALA A 64 -20.89 -25.52 -6.73
C ALA A 64 -19.93 -24.65 -5.88
N VAL A 65 -20.48 -23.77 -5.04
CA VAL A 65 -19.70 -22.93 -4.14
C VAL A 65 -18.97 -23.77 -3.08
N ALA A 66 -19.65 -24.77 -2.53
CA ALA A 66 -19.07 -25.68 -1.56
C ALA A 66 -17.97 -26.54 -2.17
N ALA A 67 -18.13 -27.02 -3.40
CA ALA A 67 -17.13 -27.79 -4.13
C ALA A 67 -15.87 -26.94 -4.41
N ALA A 68 -16.03 -25.69 -4.85
CA ALA A 68 -14.92 -24.77 -5.07
C ALA A 68 -14.18 -24.46 -3.77
N PHE A 69 -14.92 -24.16 -2.69
CA PHE A 69 -14.34 -23.90 -1.37
C PHE A 69 -13.56 -25.10 -0.85
N ALA A 70 -14.08 -26.33 -1.00
CA ALA A 70 -13.40 -27.56 -0.56
C ALA A 70 -12.01 -27.76 -1.20
N GLN A 71 -11.75 -27.17 -2.36
CA GLN A 71 -10.42 -27.21 -3.00
C GLN A 71 -9.43 -26.20 -2.39
N THR A 72 -9.91 -25.19 -1.65
CA THR A 72 -9.04 -24.18 -1.02
C THR A 72 -8.37 -24.73 0.24
N LYS A 73 -7.28 -24.09 0.70
CA LYS A 73 -6.63 -24.43 1.97
C LYS A 73 -7.58 -24.27 3.15
N MET A 74 -8.35 -23.17 3.18
CA MET A 74 -9.34 -22.92 4.23
C MET A 74 -10.48 -23.91 4.18
N GLY A 75 -11.00 -24.20 2.98
CA GLY A 75 -12.06 -25.19 2.81
C GLY A 75 -11.67 -26.57 3.29
N ARG A 76 -10.47 -27.05 2.95
CA ARG A 76 -9.96 -28.34 3.47
C ARG A 76 -9.85 -28.36 4.99
N LEU A 77 -9.38 -27.26 5.58
CA LEU A 77 -9.28 -27.16 7.05
C LEU A 77 -10.68 -27.20 7.68
N PHE A 78 -11.56 -26.31 7.29
CA PHE A 78 -12.86 -26.13 7.95
C PHE A 78 -13.85 -27.28 7.71
N LEU A 79 -13.77 -27.93 6.53
CA LEU A 79 -14.68 -29.03 6.20
C LEU A 79 -14.18 -30.38 6.66
N ASN A 80 -12.86 -30.61 6.71
CA ASN A 80 -12.31 -31.94 6.92
C ASN A 80 -11.46 -32.08 8.19
N ALA A 81 -10.85 -30.99 8.69
CA ALA A 81 -9.93 -31.04 9.83
C ALA A 81 -10.03 -29.78 10.71
N PRO A 82 -11.23 -29.39 11.17
CA PRO A 82 -11.41 -28.20 12.02
C PRO A 82 -10.69 -28.39 13.37
N ARG A 83 -9.95 -27.39 13.82
CA ARG A 83 -9.10 -27.43 15.01
C ARG A 83 -9.86 -27.06 16.30
N ASP A 84 -10.91 -26.24 16.15
CA ASP A 84 -11.68 -25.74 17.28
C ASP A 84 -13.20 -25.68 16.98
N ALA A 85 -13.97 -25.23 17.96
CA ALA A 85 -15.43 -25.12 17.85
C ALA A 85 -15.87 -24.11 16.77
N LYS A 86 -15.10 -23.03 16.58
CA LYS A 86 -15.39 -21.99 15.60
C LYS A 86 -15.18 -22.49 14.19
N GLU A 87 -14.07 -23.18 13.93
CA GLU A 87 -13.78 -23.78 12.63
C GLU A 87 -14.80 -24.86 12.24
N ARG A 88 -15.38 -25.56 13.23
CA ARG A 88 -16.45 -26.55 13.00
C ARG A 88 -17.74 -25.98 12.42
N HIS A 89 -18.00 -24.66 12.60
CA HIS A 89 -19.12 -24.02 11.95
C HIS A 89 -18.92 -23.86 10.42
N ALA A 90 -17.73 -24.11 9.90
CA ALA A 90 -17.39 -24.11 8.47
C ALA A 90 -17.86 -22.84 7.74
N CYS A 91 -18.87 -22.91 6.87
CA CYS A 91 -19.41 -21.75 6.15
C CYS A 91 -19.88 -20.65 7.10
N GLU A 92 -20.52 -21.03 8.18
CA GLU A 92 -21.12 -20.12 9.16
C GLU A 92 -20.08 -19.41 10.04
N THR A 93 -18.83 -19.89 10.08
CA THR A 93 -17.72 -19.20 10.77
C THR A 93 -17.51 -17.78 10.21
N CYS A 94 -17.69 -17.63 8.89
CA CYS A 94 -17.47 -16.37 8.20
C CYS A 94 -18.79 -15.66 7.84
N HIS A 95 -19.79 -16.43 7.43
CA HIS A 95 -21.06 -15.89 6.93
C HIS A 95 -22.08 -15.62 8.04
N GLY A 96 -21.86 -16.13 9.24
CA GLY A 96 -22.82 -16.10 10.35
C GLY A 96 -23.84 -17.24 10.30
N PRO A 97 -24.72 -17.35 11.32
CA PRO A 97 -25.64 -18.47 11.49
C PRO A 97 -26.71 -18.51 10.39
N GLY A 98 -26.90 -19.69 9.80
CA GLY A 98 -27.68 -19.87 8.56
C GLY A 98 -29.18 -20.10 8.77
N ARG A 99 -29.67 -20.30 10.00
CA ARG A 99 -31.08 -20.68 10.25
C ARG A 99 -32.08 -19.69 9.68
N ALA A 100 -31.90 -18.41 9.97
CA ALA A 100 -32.79 -17.35 9.46
C ALA A 100 -32.80 -17.27 7.94
N HIS A 101 -31.63 -17.46 7.30
CA HIS A 101 -31.51 -17.51 5.85
C HIS A 101 -32.28 -18.69 5.24
N MET A 102 -32.18 -19.87 5.84
CA MET A 102 -32.91 -21.05 5.40
C MET A 102 -34.42 -20.88 5.59
N GLN A 103 -34.86 -20.37 6.74
CA GLN A 103 -36.29 -20.11 7.03
C GLN A 103 -36.88 -19.06 6.08
N ALA A 104 -36.11 -18.09 5.62
CA ALA A 104 -36.53 -17.10 4.63
C ALA A 104 -36.56 -17.65 3.17
N GLY A 105 -36.33 -18.94 2.98
CA GLY A 105 -36.29 -19.56 1.66
C GLY A 105 -35.01 -19.25 0.86
N GLY A 106 -33.98 -18.80 1.51
CA GLY A 106 -32.72 -18.43 0.88
C GLY A 106 -32.78 -17.10 0.12
N GLY A 107 -31.76 -16.84 -0.71
CA GLY A 107 -31.65 -15.63 -1.53
C GLY A 107 -30.67 -14.61 -0.97
N ARG A 108 -30.06 -13.84 -1.86
CA ARG A 108 -29.05 -12.85 -1.49
C ARG A 108 -29.62 -11.79 -0.54
N GLY A 109 -28.91 -11.51 0.56
CA GLY A 109 -29.31 -10.49 1.54
C GLY A 109 -30.45 -10.89 2.47
N LYS A 110 -30.98 -12.12 2.37
CA LYS A 110 -32.02 -12.60 3.28
C LYS A 110 -31.42 -13.33 4.47
N GLY A 111 -32.04 -13.16 5.65
CA GLY A 111 -31.69 -13.86 6.88
C GLY A 111 -30.37 -13.42 7.52
N GLY A 112 -29.82 -12.25 7.17
CA GLY A 112 -28.70 -11.63 7.88
C GLY A 112 -27.31 -12.25 7.59
N LEU A 113 -27.17 -13.13 6.61
CA LEU A 113 -25.86 -13.67 6.25
C LEU A 113 -24.96 -12.61 5.61
N ILE A 114 -23.71 -12.55 6.04
CA ILE A 114 -22.68 -11.69 5.49
C ILE A 114 -22.19 -12.31 4.17
N THR A 115 -22.31 -11.58 3.06
CA THR A 115 -21.97 -12.10 1.74
C THR A 115 -20.54 -11.78 1.31
N PHE A 116 -19.85 -10.86 1.96
CA PHE A 116 -18.55 -10.29 1.58
C PHE A 116 -18.53 -9.66 0.16
N ALA A 117 -19.69 -9.50 -0.46
CA ALA A 117 -19.81 -8.81 -1.73
C ALA A 117 -19.50 -7.31 -1.56
N ARG A 118 -19.10 -6.66 -2.66
CA ARG A 118 -18.75 -5.24 -2.63
C ARG A 118 -19.90 -4.35 -2.15
N ASN A 119 -21.13 -4.74 -2.46
CA ASN A 119 -22.37 -4.06 -2.11
C ASN A 119 -23.08 -4.66 -0.88
N ASP A 120 -22.38 -5.48 -0.09
CA ASP A 120 -22.94 -5.98 1.17
C ASP A 120 -23.11 -4.81 2.15
N PRO A 121 -24.27 -4.69 2.84
CA PRO A 121 -24.52 -3.60 3.78
C PRO A 121 -23.65 -3.65 5.02
N THR A 122 -23.04 -4.80 5.35
CA THR A 122 -22.17 -4.96 6.51
C THR A 122 -20.92 -4.07 6.35
N PRO A 123 -20.61 -3.22 7.33
CA PRO A 123 -19.43 -2.35 7.28
C PRO A 123 -18.15 -3.13 6.98
N VAL A 124 -17.24 -2.54 6.17
CA VAL A 124 -15.98 -3.18 5.80
C VAL A 124 -15.16 -3.55 7.03
N ALA A 125 -15.17 -2.71 8.08
CA ALA A 125 -14.47 -2.98 9.32
C ALA A 125 -14.94 -4.29 9.98
N VAL A 126 -16.24 -4.53 10.01
CA VAL A 126 -16.84 -5.78 10.54
C VAL A 126 -16.44 -6.98 9.69
N ARG A 127 -16.55 -6.87 8.36
CA ARG A 127 -16.13 -7.94 7.43
C ARG A 127 -14.66 -8.28 7.58
N ASN A 128 -13.80 -7.28 7.76
CA ASN A 128 -12.38 -7.46 8.00
C ASN A 128 -12.11 -8.07 9.39
N ALA A 129 -12.85 -7.67 10.42
CA ALA A 129 -12.72 -8.23 11.77
C ALA A 129 -12.94 -9.75 11.80
N ILE A 130 -13.87 -10.27 11.01
CA ILE A 130 -14.11 -11.72 10.88
C ILE A 130 -12.84 -12.45 10.38
N CYS A 131 -12.11 -11.87 9.46
CA CYS A 131 -10.84 -12.44 8.98
C CYS A 131 -9.72 -12.29 10.03
N LEU A 132 -9.63 -11.09 10.64
CA LEU A 132 -8.59 -10.75 11.61
C LEU A 132 -8.71 -11.51 12.92
N ASP A 133 -9.87 -11.99 13.26
CA ASP A 133 -10.08 -12.83 14.44
C ASP A 133 -9.17 -14.09 14.47
N CYS A 134 -8.83 -14.61 13.27
CA CYS A 134 -7.86 -15.68 13.13
C CYS A 134 -6.53 -15.18 12.51
N HIS A 135 -6.56 -14.13 11.70
CA HIS A 135 -5.45 -13.67 10.87
C HIS A 135 -4.79 -12.37 11.35
N ALA A 136 -4.87 -12.00 12.64
CA ALA A 136 -4.29 -10.75 13.16
C ALA A 136 -2.75 -10.77 13.34
N LYS A 137 -2.09 -11.93 13.16
CA LYS A 137 -0.66 -12.12 13.44
C LYS A 137 0.21 -12.00 12.19
N GLY A 138 1.53 -11.92 12.42
CA GLY A 138 2.54 -11.87 11.35
C GLY A 138 2.43 -10.58 10.54
N GLU A 139 2.50 -10.68 9.23
CA GLU A 139 2.47 -9.53 8.32
C GLU A 139 1.21 -8.64 8.44
N ARG A 140 0.16 -9.09 9.12
CA ARG A 140 -1.10 -8.35 9.32
C ARG A 140 -1.16 -7.60 10.65
N LEU A 141 -0.09 -7.68 11.46
CA LEU A 141 -0.02 -7.02 12.78
C LEU A 141 -0.34 -5.51 12.72
N PHE A 142 0.10 -4.86 11.65
CA PHE A 142 -0.09 -3.42 11.43
C PHE A 142 -1.29 -3.08 10.55
N TRP A 143 -2.25 -4.02 10.38
CA TRP A 143 -3.44 -3.75 9.58
C TRP A 143 -4.23 -2.56 10.12
N ALA A 144 -4.50 -2.56 11.42
CA ALA A 144 -5.16 -1.42 12.07
C ALA A 144 -4.33 -0.15 11.89
N GLY A 145 -4.95 0.89 11.32
CA GLY A 145 -4.28 2.15 11.02
C GLY A 145 -3.45 2.16 9.72
N SER A 146 -3.34 1.03 9.01
CA SER A 146 -2.66 1.00 7.71
C SER A 146 -3.37 1.86 6.67
N ALA A 147 -2.65 2.21 5.60
CA ALA A 147 -3.21 3.00 4.49
C ALA A 147 -4.40 2.31 3.81
N HIS A 148 -4.43 0.99 3.75
CA HIS A 148 -5.55 0.24 3.20
C HIS A 148 -6.73 0.17 4.17
N ALA A 149 -6.49 -0.10 5.44
CA ALA A 149 -7.55 -0.12 6.46
C ALA A 149 -8.24 1.25 6.59
N SER A 150 -7.47 2.35 6.59
CA SER A 150 -8.00 3.71 6.69
C SER A 150 -8.84 4.16 5.49
N ARG A 151 -8.77 3.44 4.38
CA ARG A 151 -9.55 3.65 3.16
C ARG A 151 -10.64 2.60 2.94
N ASP A 152 -11.02 1.87 3.98
CA ASP A 152 -12.06 0.84 3.95
C ASP A 152 -11.83 -0.23 2.86
N VAL A 153 -10.57 -0.64 2.66
CA VAL A 153 -10.25 -1.74 1.76
C VAL A 153 -10.61 -3.06 2.45
N ALA A 154 -11.50 -3.82 1.85
CA ALA A 154 -11.88 -5.12 2.36
C ALA A 154 -10.78 -6.16 2.07
N CYS A 155 -10.55 -7.11 2.98
CA CYS A 155 -9.67 -8.25 2.74
C CYS A 155 -10.02 -8.96 1.42
N THR A 156 -11.31 -9.07 1.12
CA THR A 156 -11.85 -9.68 -0.10
C THR A 156 -11.66 -8.84 -1.37
N SER A 157 -11.18 -7.61 -1.26
CA SER A 157 -10.78 -6.82 -2.43
C SER A 157 -9.50 -7.37 -3.09
N CYS A 158 -8.65 -8.02 -2.27
CA CYS A 158 -7.38 -8.60 -2.71
C CYS A 158 -7.38 -10.13 -2.63
N HIS A 159 -8.18 -10.74 -1.74
CA HIS A 159 -8.19 -12.17 -1.50
C HIS A 159 -9.50 -12.84 -1.91
N ARG A 160 -9.39 -14.05 -2.46
CA ARG A 160 -10.49 -14.91 -2.86
C ARG A 160 -10.39 -16.22 -2.10
N VAL A 161 -11.17 -16.38 -1.01
CA VAL A 161 -11.08 -17.54 -0.14
C VAL A 161 -12.03 -18.68 -0.52
N MET A 162 -13.05 -18.39 -1.33
CA MET A 162 -14.07 -19.37 -1.73
C MET A 162 -13.68 -20.21 -2.93
N GLU A 163 -12.61 -19.85 -3.64
CA GLU A 163 -12.07 -20.56 -4.81
C GLU A 163 -10.60 -20.23 -5.01
N ASN A 164 -9.86 -21.14 -5.67
CA ASN A 164 -8.46 -20.92 -6.02
C ASN A 164 -8.34 -20.18 -7.35
N VAL A 165 -8.11 -18.87 -7.31
CA VAL A 165 -7.86 -18.02 -8.49
C VAL A 165 -6.36 -17.89 -8.76
N SER A 166 -5.57 -17.83 -7.69
CA SER A 166 -4.11 -17.70 -7.76
C SER A 166 -3.38 -18.89 -7.14
N HIS A 167 -2.15 -19.14 -7.58
CA HIS A 167 -1.32 -20.20 -7.00
C HIS A 167 -0.82 -19.89 -5.59
N ALA A 168 -0.76 -18.60 -5.21
CA ALA A 168 -0.26 -18.16 -3.91
C ALA A 168 -1.19 -17.14 -3.25
N ASN A 169 -1.21 -17.13 -1.92
CA ASN A 169 -1.86 -16.13 -1.08
C ASN A 169 -3.38 -15.93 -1.31
N ASN A 170 -4.05 -16.84 -2.02
CA ASN A 170 -5.49 -16.74 -2.38
C ASN A 170 -5.85 -15.37 -2.96
N LEU A 171 -5.05 -14.85 -3.88
CA LEU A 171 -5.31 -13.55 -4.49
C LEU A 171 -6.56 -13.60 -5.38
N ALA A 172 -7.22 -12.46 -5.50
CA ALA A 172 -8.43 -12.28 -6.33
C ALA A 172 -8.14 -12.30 -7.84
N LYS A 173 -6.87 -12.20 -8.24
CA LYS A 173 -6.37 -12.33 -9.61
C LYS A 173 -5.24 -13.35 -9.65
N ALA A 174 -4.77 -13.68 -10.85
CA ALA A 174 -3.75 -14.70 -11.04
C ALA A 174 -2.43 -14.41 -10.28
N ASN A 175 -2.09 -13.15 -10.13
CA ASN A 175 -0.86 -12.70 -9.46
C ASN A 175 -1.03 -11.34 -8.76
N GLU A 176 0.03 -10.90 -8.07
CA GLU A 176 0.04 -9.62 -7.34
C GLU A 176 -0.05 -8.42 -8.27
N ILE A 177 0.63 -8.43 -9.41
CA ILE A 177 0.64 -7.31 -10.36
C ILE A 177 -0.77 -7.03 -10.84
N GLU A 178 -1.52 -8.08 -11.18
CA GLU A 178 -2.91 -7.95 -11.60
C GLU A 178 -3.82 -7.53 -10.44
N THR A 179 -3.61 -8.09 -9.24
CA THR A 179 -4.42 -7.78 -8.06
C THR A 179 -4.22 -6.33 -7.62
N CYS A 180 -2.98 -5.92 -7.39
CA CYS A 180 -2.64 -4.55 -6.97
C CYS A 180 -2.96 -3.53 -8.06
N GLY A 181 -2.72 -3.90 -9.33
CA GLY A 181 -2.95 -3.07 -10.52
C GLY A 181 -4.41 -2.73 -10.78
N THR A 182 -5.38 -3.36 -10.10
CA THR A 182 -6.79 -2.96 -10.21
C THR A 182 -7.07 -1.57 -9.64
N CYS A 183 -6.30 -1.15 -8.65
CA CYS A 183 -6.41 0.16 -7.99
C CYS A 183 -5.18 1.03 -8.23
N HIS A 184 -3.97 0.45 -8.24
CA HIS A 184 -2.71 1.15 -8.45
C HIS A 184 -2.38 1.31 -9.93
N LEU A 185 -3.28 1.98 -10.68
CA LEU A 185 -3.21 2.10 -12.15
C LEU A 185 -1.92 2.76 -12.63
N GLN A 186 -1.43 3.80 -11.91
CA GLN A 186 -0.18 4.46 -12.26
C GLN A 186 1.01 3.49 -12.17
N LYS A 187 1.09 2.69 -11.09
CA LYS A 187 2.16 1.71 -10.91
C LYS A 187 2.08 0.59 -11.95
N ARG A 188 0.86 0.15 -12.27
CA ARG A 188 0.63 -0.78 -13.37
C ARG A 188 1.13 -0.21 -14.70
N ALA A 189 0.82 1.05 -15.02
CA ALA A 189 1.30 1.71 -16.24
C ALA A 189 2.83 1.85 -16.25
N GLN A 190 3.46 2.17 -15.11
CA GLN A 190 4.93 2.23 -14.99
C GLN A 190 5.58 0.87 -15.29
N GLN A 191 5.00 -0.23 -14.79
CA GLN A 191 5.50 -1.58 -15.03
C GLN A 191 5.40 -2.04 -16.50
N MET A 192 4.57 -1.39 -17.31
CA MET A 192 4.51 -1.65 -18.77
C MET A 192 5.72 -1.07 -19.52
N ARG A 193 6.49 -0.20 -18.89
CA ARG A 193 7.78 0.31 -19.38
C ARG A 193 8.88 -0.69 -19.08
N SER A 194 10.15 -0.29 -19.18
CA SER A 194 11.24 -1.07 -18.61
C SER A 194 11.07 -1.12 -17.09
N SER A 195 10.55 -2.23 -16.59
CA SER A 195 10.27 -2.42 -15.17
C SER A 195 11.47 -2.99 -14.44
N HIS A 196 11.40 -2.98 -13.11
CA HIS A 196 12.40 -3.63 -12.27
C HIS A 196 12.42 -5.15 -12.57
N MET A 197 13.51 -5.65 -13.10
CA MET A 197 13.69 -7.08 -13.33
C MET A 197 14.04 -7.78 -11.99
N PRO A 198 13.53 -8.95 -11.70
CA PRO A 198 12.69 -9.84 -12.53
C PRO A 198 11.19 -9.81 -12.15
N LEU A 199 10.57 -8.64 -12.09
CA LEU A 199 9.16 -8.48 -11.74
C LEU A 199 8.22 -9.15 -12.76
N ARG A 200 8.47 -8.94 -14.06
CA ARG A 200 7.66 -9.54 -15.13
C ARG A 200 7.81 -11.04 -15.20
N GLU A 201 8.96 -11.55 -14.83
CA GLU A 201 9.30 -12.98 -14.79
C GLU A 201 8.69 -13.67 -13.56
N GLY A 202 7.96 -12.94 -12.70
CA GLY A 202 7.30 -13.48 -11.52
C GLY A 202 8.21 -13.90 -10.38
N LYS A 203 9.51 -13.58 -10.44
CA LYS A 203 10.49 -13.86 -9.37
C LYS A 203 10.55 -12.76 -8.33
N LEU A 204 10.09 -11.58 -8.68
CA LEU A 204 9.88 -10.45 -7.81
C LEU A 204 8.39 -10.09 -7.83
N ALA A 205 7.85 -9.63 -6.71
CA ALA A 205 6.45 -9.25 -6.58
C ALA A 205 6.33 -7.89 -5.85
N CYS A 206 5.15 -7.28 -5.87
CA CYS A 206 4.91 -6.05 -5.11
C CYS A 206 5.24 -6.26 -3.63
N SER A 207 4.87 -7.43 -3.09
CA SER A 207 5.15 -7.82 -1.72
C SER A 207 6.62 -8.14 -1.42
N SER A 208 7.50 -8.14 -2.39
CA SER A 208 8.95 -8.24 -2.14
C SER A 208 9.48 -7.00 -1.43
N CYS A 209 8.91 -5.82 -1.73
CA CYS A 209 9.30 -4.53 -1.15
C CYS A 209 8.23 -3.97 -0.20
N HIS A 210 6.95 -4.26 -0.45
CA HIS A 210 5.82 -3.69 0.29
C HIS A 210 5.09 -4.74 1.11
N ASN A 211 4.61 -4.37 2.31
CA ASN A 211 3.61 -5.15 3.02
C ASN A 211 2.24 -4.45 2.93
N PRO A 212 1.32 -4.93 2.08
CA PRO A 212 0.02 -4.28 1.88
C PRO A 212 -0.87 -4.27 3.13
N HIS A 213 -0.55 -5.09 4.13
CA HIS A 213 -1.31 -5.16 5.37
C HIS A 213 -0.89 -4.10 6.42
N GLY A 214 0.17 -3.35 6.16
CA GLY A 214 0.65 -2.29 7.05
C GLY A 214 2.10 -2.49 7.48
N THR A 215 2.80 -1.40 7.67
CA THR A 215 4.14 -1.30 8.24
C THR A 215 4.26 0.01 9.01
N VAL A 216 5.33 0.16 9.74
CA VAL A 216 5.70 1.43 10.38
C VAL A 216 6.35 2.41 9.40
N SER A 217 6.76 1.91 8.23
CA SER A 217 7.49 2.66 7.21
C SER A 217 6.56 3.36 6.23
N GLN A 218 7.05 4.43 5.60
CA GLN A 218 6.32 5.12 4.54
C GLN A 218 6.09 4.20 3.34
N ALA A 219 5.00 4.45 2.62
CA ALA A 219 4.62 3.70 1.43
C ALA A 219 4.49 2.18 1.66
N LEU A 220 4.28 1.74 2.90
CA LEU A 220 4.18 0.33 3.29
C LEU A 220 5.44 -0.49 2.94
N LEU A 221 6.62 0.12 2.97
CA LEU A 221 7.87 -0.61 2.77
C LEU A 221 8.11 -1.58 3.93
N LYS A 222 8.67 -2.75 3.63
CA LYS A 222 9.03 -3.75 4.64
C LYS A 222 10.17 -3.28 5.52
N GLU A 223 11.12 -2.58 4.93
CA GLU A 223 12.28 -2.02 5.63
C GLU A 223 12.03 -0.57 6.07
N SER A 224 12.90 -0.04 6.90
CA SER A 224 12.78 1.29 7.51
C SER A 224 12.86 2.44 6.50
N SER A 225 13.48 2.21 5.35
CA SER A 225 13.68 3.22 4.30
C SER A 225 13.71 2.59 2.90
N PRO A 226 13.57 3.43 1.84
CA PRO A 226 13.80 2.97 0.47
C PRO A 226 15.18 2.33 0.29
N ASN A 227 16.22 2.94 0.85
CA ASN A 227 17.59 2.44 0.73
C ASN A 227 17.75 1.07 1.37
N GLU A 228 17.26 0.88 2.61
CA GLU A 228 17.30 -0.42 3.28
C GLU A 228 16.54 -1.49 2.48
N THR A 229 15.40 -1.12 1.89
CA THR A 229 14.65 -2.01 1.00
C THR A 229 15.47 -2.41 -0.23
N CYS A 230 16.17 -1.46 -0.85
CA CYS A 230 17.04 -1.74 -2.01
C CYS A 230 18.23 -2.62 -1.63
N TYR A 231 18.84 -2.37 -0.48
CA TYR A 231 20.01 -3.09 0.01
C TYR A 231 19.75 -4.57 0.35
N THR A 232 18.50 -4.98 0.52
CA THR A 232 18.17 -6.41 0.67
C THR A 232 18.64 -7.25 -0.51
N CYS A 233 18.73 -6.65 -1.71
CA CYS A 233 19.20 -7.30 -2.94
C CYS A 233 20.45 -6.62 -3.51
N HIS A 234 20.63 -5.31 -3.31
CA HIS A 234 21.72 -4.50 -3.82
C HIS A 234 22.73 -4.12 -2.74
N ALA A 235 23.15 -5.12 -1.95
CA ALA A 235 24.05 -4.93 -0.82
C ALA A 235 25.39 -4.26 -1.21
N GLU A 236 25.85 -4.48 -2.44
CA GLU A 236 27.08 -3.88 -2.98
C GLU A 236 27.00 -2.35 -3.17
N LYS A 237 25.81 -1.76 -3.08
CA LYS A 237 25.62 -0.30 -3.15
C LYS A 237 25.53 0.36 -1.78
N ARG A 238 25.57 -0.42 -0.70
CA ARG A 238 25.38 0.08 0.67
C ARG A 238 26.56 0.89 1.19
N GLY A 239 27.77 0.50 0.83
CA GLY A 239 28.97 1.05 1.43
C GLY A 239 29.27 0.44 2.82
N PRO A 240 30.03 1.10 3.72
CA PRO A 240 30.59 2.45 3.51
C PRO A 240 31.65 2.49 2.41
N PHE A 241 31.71 3.61 1.70
CA PHE A 241 32.74 3.86 0.69
C PHE A 241 33.72 4.92 1.20
N LEU A 242 34.99 4.82 0.75
CA LEU A 242 35.98 5.85 1.04
C LEU A 242 35.55 7.22 0.48
N TRP A 243 34.93 7.19 -0.70
CA TRP A 243 34.35 8.37 -1.34
C TRP A 243 32.87 8.10 -1.60
N GLU A 244 32.00 8.77 -0.85
CA GLU A 244 30.55 8.66 -0.97
C GLU A 244 30.00 9.78 -1.84
N HIS A 245 29.04 9.45 -2.72
CA HIS A 245 28.26 10.42 -3.44
C HIS A 245 27.01 10.76 -2.63
N VAL A 246 26.96 11.95 -2.08
CA VAL A 246 25.98 12.38 -1.06
C VAL A 246 24.52 11.98 -1.35
N PRO A 247 23.95 12.14 -2.56
CA PRO A 247 22.55 11.76 -2.81
C PRO A 247 22.29 10.24 -2.75
N VAL A 248 23.33 9.40 -2.77
CA VAL A 248 23.18 7.94 -2.73
C VAL A 248 22.76 7.45 -1.34
N PRO A 249 23.49 7.77 -0.23
CA PRO A 249 23.04 7.42 1.11
C PRO A 249 21.74 8.12 1.51
N GLU A 250 21.40 9.27 0.93
CA GLU A 250 20.13 9.94 1.21
C GLU A 250 18.92 9.14 0.67
N SER A 251 18.91 8.83 -0.60
CA SER A 251 17.84 8.04 -1.23
C SER A 251 18.21 7.54 -2.63
N CYS A 252 18.11 6.23 -2.86
CA CYS A 252 18.16 5.64 -4.19
C CYS A 252 17.12 6.27 -5.14
N MET A 253 16.00 6.70 -4.57
CA MET A 253 14.91 7.34 -5.28
C MET A 253 15.25 8.75 -5.79
N ASN A 254 16.39 9.34 -5.43
CA ASN A 254 16.84 10.59 -6.04
C ASN A 254 17.09 10.41 -7.54
N CYS A 255 17.60 9.25 -7.93
CA CYS A 255 17.98 8.93 -9.32
C CYS A 255 17.08 7.86 -9.98
N HIS A 256 16.54 6.90 -9.22
CA HIS A 256 15.87 5.73 -9.75
C HIS A 256 14.34 5.75 -9.53
N GLU A 257 13.60 5.15 -10.49
CA GLU A 257 12.17 4.85 -10.38
C GLU A 257 11.98 3.32 -10.47
N PRO A 258 11.89 2.62 -9.32
CA PRO A 258 11.92 1.16 -9.28
C PRO A 258 10.68 0.49 -9.91
N HIS A 259 9.58 1.22 -10.08
CA HIS A 259 8.36 0.65 -10.67
C HIS A 259 8.37 0.62 -12.20
N GLY A 260 9.32 1.29 -12.83
CA GLY A 260 9.50 1.30 -14.28
C GLY A 260 9.76 2.67 -14.86
N SER A 261 10.71 2.72 -15.77
CA SER A 261 11.17 3.93 -16.44
C SER A 261 11.35 3.69 -17.94
N ASN A 262 11.35 4.76 -18.72
CA ASN A 262 11.75 4.75 -20.13
C ASN A 262 13.26 4.91 -20.34
N HIS A 263 14.00 5.10 -19.24
CA HIS A 263 15.43 5.32 -19.25
C HIS A 263 16.17 4.09 -18.74
N ASP A 264 17.35 3.85 -19.29
CA ASP A 264 18.22 2.77 -18.87
C ASP A 264 18.47 2.78 -17.35
N LYS A 265 18.64 1.59 -16.75
CA LYS A 265 18.88 1.41 -15.30
C LYS A 265 17.80 2.04 -14.42
N LEU A 266 16.58 2.16 -14.92
CA LEU A 266 15.42 2.75 -14.20
C LEU A 266 15.66 4.20 -13.76
N LEU A 267 16.43 4.97 -14.48
CA LEU A 267 16.66 6.38 -14.16
C LEU A 267 15.38 7.20 -14.34
N LYS A 268 15.14 8.15 -13.46
CA LYS A 268 13.99 9.08 -13.56
C LYS A 268 14.06 9.97 -14.78
N THR A 269 15.28 10.33 -15.16
CA THR A 269 15.59 11.21 -16.29
C THR A 269 16.83 10.68 -16.98
N ALA A 270 16.90 10.84 -18.31
CA ALA A 270 18.08 10.43 -19.07
C ALA A 270 19.33 11.22 -18.64
N MET A 271 20.48 10.55 -18.68
CA MET A 271 21.76 11.26 -18.60
C MET A 271 22.03 12.02 -19.91
N PRO A 272 22.70 13.18 -19.89
CA PRO A 272 23.32 13.82 -18.74
C PRO A 272 22.37 14.68 -17.89
N ARG A 273 21.12 14.90 -18.33
CA ARG A 273 20.16 15.80 -17.64
C ARG A 273 19.93 15.43 -16.17
N LEU A 274 19.94 14.14 -15.83
CA LEU A 274 19.81 13.70 -14.44
C LEU A 274 20.92 14.31 -13.57
N CYS A 275 22.15 14.23 -14.02
CA CYS A 275 23.32 14.76 -13.31
C CYS A 275 23.28 16.30 -13.23
N GLN A 276 22.83 16.94 -14.32
CA GLN A 276 22.74 18.40 -14.44
C GLN A 276 21.66 19.05 -13.54
N GLN A 277 20.80 18.25 -12.90
CA GLN A 277 19.86 18.78 -11.91
C GLN A 277 20.56 19.30 -10.65
N CYS A 278 21.77 18.78 -10.36
CA CYS A 278 22.56 19.16 -9.21
C CYS A 278 23.96 19.68 -9.60
N HIS A 279 24.50 19.21 -10.71
CA HIS A 279 25.85 19.55 -11.16
C HIS A 279 25.82 20.56 -12.32
N VAL A 280 26.57 21.65 -12.14
CA VAL A 280 26.85 22.62 -13.22
C VAL A 280 28.14 22.23 -13.94
N LEU A 281 28.16 22.44 -15.25
CA LEU A 281 29.32 22.07 -16.08
C LEU A 281 30.47 23.08 -16.03
N THR A 282 30.33 24.18 -15.29
CA THR A 282 31.37 25.19 -15.12
C THR A 282 32.55 24.61 -14.36
N GLY A 283 33.73 24.63 -14.98
CA GLY A 283 34.96 24.05 -14.39
C GLY A 283 35.24 22.60 -14.80
N HIS A 284 34.37 21.98 -15.58
CA HIS A 284 34.70 20.70 -16.21
C HIS A 284 35.86 20.90 -17.19
N PRO A 285 36.91 20.02 -17.23
CA PRO A 285 38.01 20.12 -18.21
C PRO A 285 37.41 20.23 -19.61
N GLY A 286 37.73 21.34 -20.30
CA GLY A 286 37.06 21.72 -21.56
C GLY A 286 37.30 20.71 -22.69
N ASN A 287 38.47 20.10 -22.74
CA ASN A 287 38.79 19.14 -23.78
C ASN A 287 39.90 18.17 -23.32
N PRO A 288 39.58 17.03 -22.75
CA PRO A 288 40.55 16.03 -22.32
C PRO A 288 41.33 15.41 -23.50
N TYR A 289 40.91 15.64 -24.71
CA TYR A 289 41.54 15.07 -25.92
C TYR A 289 42.24 16.09 -26.81
N GLY A 290 42.40 17.33 -26.37
CA GLY A 290 43.05 18.41 -27.13
C GLY A 290 42.08 19.26 -27.95
N THR A 291 42.59 20.40 -28.47
CA THR A 291 41.77 21.44 -29.14
C THR A 291 41.14 21.01 -30.45
N ASP A 292 41.68 19.98 -31.11
CA ASP A 292 41.29 19.54 -32.46
C ASP A 292 40.38 18.32 -32.45
N ALA A 293 40.00 17.79 -31.26
CA ALA A 293 39.11 16.65 -31.19
C ALA A 293 37.70 17.02 -31.64
N PRO A 294 37.05 16.23 -32.53
CA PRO A 294 35.69 16.49 -32.97
C PRO A 294 34.78 16.51 -31.77
N SER A 295 34.27 17.68 -31.52
CA SER A 295 33.35 18.12 -30.47
C SER A 295 33.10 17.12 -29.33
N LEU A 296 33.69 17.42 -28.22
CA LEU A 296 33.48 16.81 -26.89
C LEU A 296 31.99 16.49 -26.59
N ARG A 297 31.09 17.29 -27.17
CA ARG A 297 29.62 17.06 -27.07
C ARG A 297 29.15 15.71 -27.60
N PHE A 298 29.84 15.09 -28.56
CA PHE A 298 29.49 13.76 -29.07
C PHE A 298 30.06 12.64 -28.21
N VAL A 299 31.17 12.88 -27.51
CA VAL A 299 31.86 11.90 -26.68
C VAL A 299 31.40 11.99 -25.22
N THR A 300 31.29 13.19 -24.65
CA THR A 300 31.01 13.42 -23.24
C THR A 300 29.58 13.83 -22.95
N ALA A 301 28.87 14.46 -23.90
CA ALA A 301 27.51 14.96 -23.65
C ALA A 301 26.43 13.87 -23.56
N ARG A 302 26.76 12.61 -23.90
CA ARG A 302 25.76 11.53 -23.86
C ARG A 302 25.60 10.88 -22.50
N GLN A 303 26.72 10.67 -21.77
CA GLN A 303 26.67 10.04 -20.45
C GLN A 303 27.84 10.47 -19.58
N CYS A 304 27.58 11.16 -18.47
CA CYS A 304 28.58 11.48 -17.46
C CYS A 304 29.22 10.20 -16.89
N ALA A 305 28.46 9.13 -16.77
CA ALA A 305 28.91 7.83 -16.28
C ALA A 305 29.93 7.11 -17.19
N ASN A 306 30.21 7.60 -18.42
CA ASN A 306 31.31 7.06 -19.23
C ASN A 306 32.70 7.35 -18.59
N CYS A 307 32.80 8.45 -17.86
CA CYS A 307 34.00 8.83 -17.12
C CYS A 307 33.81 8.67 -15.60
N HIS A 308 32.61 8.96 -15.08
CA HIS A 308 32.26 8.85 -13.67
C HIS A 308 31.51 7.54 -13.40
N ALA A 309 32.21 6.38 -13.54
CA ALA A 309 31.60 5.06 -13.55
C ALA A 309 31.16 4.58 -12.15
N THR A 310 31.81 5.06 -11.08
CA THR A 310 31.59 4.59 -9.70
C THR A 310 30.69 5.53 -8.90
N ILE A 311 29.65 6.05 -9.52
CA ILE A 311 28.79 7.10 -8.98
C ILE A 311 28.07 6.72 -7.66
N HIS A 312 27.94 5.44 -7.35
CA HIS A 312 27.33 5.00 -6.09
C HIS A 312 28.31 5.04 -4.90
N GLY A 313 29.60 5.25 -5.17
CA GLY A 313 30.68 5.30 -4.22
C GLY A 313 31.93 4.60 -4.71
N SER A 314 33.09 4.99 -4.21
CA SER A 314 34.39 4.42 -4.59
C SER A 314 35.27 4.17 -3.38
N ASN A 315 35.94 3.04 -3.36
CA ASN A 315 36.99 2.71 -2.37
C ASN A 315 38.40 2.92 -2.94
N HIS A 316 38.52 3.40 -4.20
CA HIS A 316 39.81 3.68 -4.79
C HIS A 316 40.39 4.99 -4.23
N PRO A 317 41.68 5.10 -3.87
CA PRO A 317 42.28 6.33 -3.34
C PRO A 317 42.09 7.57 -4.23
N ALA A 318 42.10 7.39 -5.55
CA ALA A 318 41.82 8.44 -6.53
C ALA A 318 40.33 8.62 -6.87
N GLY A 319 39.44 8.00 -6.10
CA GLY A 319 38.01 7.85 -6.41
C GLY A 319 37.11 9.04 -6.09
N ARG A 320 37.69 10.17 -5.61
CA ARG A 320 36.88 11.36 -5.25
C ARG A 320 36.04 11.97 -6.36
N PHE A 321 36.38 11.68 -7.61
CA PHE A 321 35.62 12.08 -8.80
C PHE A 321 34.76 10.95 -9.36
N PHE A 322 34.69 9.81 -8.67
CA PHE A 322 33.92 8.63 -9.07
C PHE A 322 34.30 8.07 -10.46
N ALA A 323 35.52 8.34 -10.90
CA ALA A 323 36.03 7.84 -12.18
C ALA A 323 36.51 6.38 -12.10
N ARG A 324 36.76 5.87 -10.92
CA ARG A 324 37.18 4.49 -10.64
C ARG A 324 36.56 4.00 -9.32
#